data_0e0207845d1c5d3b01d4e27d839e9553
#
_entry.id   0e0207845d1c5d3b01d4e27d839e9553
#
_cell.length_a   1.000
_cell.length_b   1.000
_cell.length_c   1.000
_cell.angle_alpha   90.00
_cell.angle_beta   90.00
_cell.angle_gamma   90.00
#
_symmetry.space_group_name_H-M   'P 1'
#
loop_
_entity.id
_entity.type
_entity.pdbx_description
1 polymer ?
#
loop_
_entity_poly.entity_id
_entity_poly.type
_entity_poly.pdbx_seq_one_letter_code
_entity_poly.pdbx_strand_id
1 'polypeptide(L)'
;ARYCNIFVNGSRPTNLQIRWKKIMKHWSQFWRSTSSLSSFSEGVAVEGYSAEIKEFWETSVAELGENAVLVDIGTGNGALAVLMNDYSKANKLSWQIHGVDAAEIEPKALEESNDIFKGRFDGIEFHPETDMTNMPFEDASVDCVVSQFAFEYGDESAVLAEIMRVRKPGGRFVMMGHHKKSAVHK
;
A
#
# COMPACT_ATOMS: atom_id res chain seq x y z
N ALA A 1 -0.65 20.84 -5.93
CA ALA A 1 -1.91 20.81 -6.70
C ALA A 1 -1.66 20.72 -8.21
N ARG A 2 -1.14 19.63 -8.79
CA ARG A 2 -1.03 19.47 -10.27
C ARG A 2 -0.70 18.05 -10.75
N TYR A 3 -1.13 17.01 -10.08
CA TYR A 3 -0.84 15.65 -10.55
C TYR A 3 -2.05 14.83 -10.98
N CYS A 4 -3.26 15.35 -10.81
CA CYS A 4 -4.49 14.62 -11.10
C CYS A 4 -5.16 15.18 -12.36
N ASN A 5 -4.63 14.88 -13.57
CA ASN A 5 -5.34 14.98 -14.85
C ASN A 5 -4.53 14.30 -15.96
N ILE A 6 -4.40 12.99 -15.90
CA ILE A 6 -3.55 12.24 -16.86
C ILE A 6 -4.34 11.71 -18.07
N PHE A 7 -5.65 11.71 -18.06
CA PHE A 7 -6.44 11.15 -19.17
C PHE A 7 -7.58 12.07 -19.64
N VAL A 8 -7.25 13.21 -20.22
CA VAL A 8 -8.18 13.90 -21.15
C VAL A 8 -7.39 14.51 -22.29
N ASN A 9 -7.66 14.04 -23.51
CA ASN A 9 -7.33 14.63 -24.81
C ASN A 9 -5.87 14.61 -25.28
N GLY A 10 -5.48 13.61 -26.03
CA GLY A 10 -4.55 13.68 -27.20
C GLY A 10 -3.30 14.57 -27.17
N SER A 11 -3.00 15.21 -26.06
CA SER A 11 -1.85 16.09 -25.87
C SER A 11 -0.60 15.30 -25.51
N ARG A 12 0.57 15.75 -25.96
CA ARG A 12 1.86 15.14 -25.60
C ARG A 12 2.03 15.15 -24.09
N PRO A 13 2.53 14.04 -23.48
CA PRO A 13 2.71 13.97 -22.04
C PRO A 13 3.69 15.05 -21.57
N THR A 14 3.38 15.68 -20.44
CA THR A 14 4.28 16.66 -19.80
C THR A 14 5.55 15.97 -19.28
N ASN A 15 6.62 16.72 -19.04
CA ASN A 15 7.86 16.19 -18.46
C ASN A 15 7.60 15.48 -17.10
N LEU A 16 6.62 15.93 -16.36
CA LEU A 16 6.18 15.32 -15.09
C LEU A 16 5.51 13.96 -15.29
N GLN A 17 4.63 13.87 -16.29
CA GLN A 17 3.97 12.60 -16.64
C GLN A 17 4.97 11.56 -17.16
N ILE A 18 5.98 12.00 -17.92
CA ILE A 18 7.08 11.13 -18.39
C ILE A 18 7.90 10.63 -17.21
N ARG A 19 8.22 11.52 -16.26
CA ARG A 19 8.97 11.17 -15.04
C ARG A 19 8.19 10.18 -14.17
N TRP A 20 6.91 10.42 -13.96
CA TRP A 20 6.02 9.54 -13.20
C TRP A 20 5.95 8.14 -13.82
N LYS A 21 5.67 8.05 -15.12
CA LYS A 21 5.67 6.75 -15.84
C LYS A 21 6.99 6.01 -15.72
N LYS A 22 8.12 6.72 -15.73
CA LYS A 22 9.44 6.11 -15.57
C LYS A 22 9.64 5.56 -14.16
N ILE A 23 9.17 6.28 -13.13
CA ILE A 23 9.22 5.84 -11.72
C ILE A 23 8.33 4.61 -11.53
N MET A 24 7.11 4.61 -12.03
CA MET A 24 6.20 3.47 -11.93
C MET A 24 6.70 2.24 -12.67
N LYS A 25 7.31 2.43 -13.85
CA LYS A 25 7.98 1.34 -14.56
C LYS A 25 9.13 0.72 -13.75
N HIS A 26 9.89 1.55 -13.04
CA HIS A 26 10.96 1.07 -12.15
C HIS A 26 10.39 0.24 -11.00
N TRP A 27 9.35 0.72 -10.31
CA TRP A 27 8.69 -0.01 -9.24
C TRP A 27 8.03 -1.30 -9.73
N SER A 28 7.34 -1.28 -10.88
CA SER A 28 6.77 -2.49 -11.51
C SER A 28 7.86 -3.53 -11.78
N GLN A 29 9.01 -3.12 -12.32
CA GLN A 29 10.14 -4.01 -12.55
C GLN A 29 10.73 -4.54 -11.23
N PHE A 30 10.87 -3.69 -10.22
CA PHE A 30 11.37 -4.08 -8.89
C PHE A 30 10.46 -5.14 -8.27
N TRP A 31 9.15 -4.89 -8.18
CA TRP A 31 8.21 -5.81 -7.55
C TRP A 31 8.11 -7.16 -8.26
N ARG A 32 8.20 -7.18 -9.58
CA ARG A 32 8.24 -8.44 -10.34
C ARG A 32 9.55 -9.22 -10.20
N SER A 33 10.66 -8.53 -9.95
CA SER A 33 11.98 -9.18 -9.88
C SER A 33 12.38 -9.61 -8.48
N THR A 34 11.71 -9.09 -7.44
CA THR A 34 12.00 -9.45 -6.06
C THR A 34 11.16 -10.62 -5.58
N SER A 35 11.75 -11.51 -4.79
CA SER A 35 11.05 -12.57 -4.06
C SER A 35 10.67 -12.15 -2.63
N SER A 36 10.75 -10.86 -2.30
CA SER A 36 10.44 -10.31 -1.00
C SER A 36 9.07 -9.65 -0.97
N LEU A 37 8.38 -9.72 0.16
CA LEU A 37 7.14 -8.96 0.41
C LEU A 37 7.40 -7.45 0.53
N SER A 38 8.56 -7.06 1.06
CA SER A 38 8.92 -5.67 1.36
C SER A 38 10.09 -5.22 0.50
N SER A 39 10.19 -3.89 0.27
CA SER A 39 11.37 -3.27 -0.35
C SER A 39 12.61 -3.23 0.55
N PHE A 40 12.51 -3.64 1.81
CA PHE A 40 13.65 -3.83 2.69
C PHE A 40 14.39 -5.12 2.34
N SER A 41 15.67 -4.98 1.99
CA SER A 41 16.50 -6.05 1.41
C SER A 41 17.22 -6.94 2.44
N GLU A 42 17.00 -6.78 3.76
CA GLU A 42 17.79 -7.49 4.76
C GLU A 42 16.95 -8.36 5.71
N GLY A 43 17.33 -9.63 5.82
CA GLY A 43 16.97 -10.55 6.88
C GLY A 43 15.48 -10.92 6.95
N VAL A 44 14.85 -10.60 8.06
CA VAL A 44 13.44 -10.93 8.40
C VAL A 44 12.41 -10.33 7.41
N ALA A 45 12.81 -9.37 6.59
CA ALA A 45 11.92 -8.71 5.63
C ALA A 45 11.40 -9.62 4.50
N VAL A 46 12.02 -10.77 4.28
CA VAL A 46 11.49 -11.78 3.34
C VAL A 46 10.20 -12.39 3.88
N GLU A 47 10.10 -12.57 5.20
CA GLU A 47 8.98 -13.22 5.87
C GLU A 47 7.96 -12.22 6.47
N GLY A 48 8.32 -10.94 6.59
CA GLY A 48 7.49 -9.91 7.21
C GLY A 48 8.32 -8.79 7.85
N TYR A 49 7.77 -8.13 8.87
CA TYR A 49 8.41 -7.01 9.56
C TYR A 49 9.09 -7.45 10.86
N SER A 50 10.10 -6.65 11.32
CA SER A 50 10.69 -6.80 12.65
C SER A 50 9.64 -6.64 13.76
N ALA A 51 9.98 -7.14 14.97
CA ALA A 51 9.05 -7.12 16.10
C ALA A 51 8.51 -5.71 16.40
N GLU A 52 9.37 -4.68 16.35
CA GLU A 52 8.96 -3.30 16.67
C GLU A 52 8.02 -2.72 15.61
N ILE A 53 8.28 -2.97 14.32
CA ILE A 53 7.41 -2.50 13.23
C ILE A 53 6.06 -3.23 13.30
N LYS A 54 6.09 -4.53 13.56
CA LYS A 54 4.89 -5.33 13.74
C LYS A 54 4.05 -4.81 14.90
N GLU A 55 4.65 -4.60 16.08
CA GLU A 55 3.98 -4.08 17.27
C GLU A 55 3.37 -2.69 17.02
N PHE A 56 4.10 -1.81 16.34
CA PHE A 56 3.58 -0.49 15.95
C PHE A 56 2.29 -0.61 15.14
N TRP A 57 2.29 -1.44 14.10
CA TRP A 57 1.15 -1.59 13.22
C TRP A 57 -0.03 -2.28 13.94
N GLU A 58 0.21 -3.36 14.66
CA GLU A 58 -0.83 -4.08 15.41
C GLU A 58 -1.49 -3.17 16.47
N THR A 59 -0.71 -2.38 17.18
CA THR A 59 -1.23 -1.40 18.15
C THR A 59 -2.05 -0.31 17.46
N SER A 60 -1.61 0.16 16.29
CA SER A 60 -2.30 1.21 15.56
C SER A 60 -3.70 0.82 15.08
N VAL A 61 -3.94 -0.47 14.87
CA VAL A 61 -5.22 -0.99 14.35
C VAL A 61 -6.06 -1.74 15.40
N ALA A 62 -5.55 -1.93 16.62
CA ALA A 62 -6.16 -2.76 17.65
C ALA A 62 -7.59 -2.36 18.06
N GLU A 63 -7.97 -1.09 17.86
CA GLU A 63 -9.29 -0.58 18.23
C GLU A 63 -10.27 -0.56 17.04
N LEU A 64 -9.90 -1.10 15.88
CA LEU A 64 -10.82 -1.20 14.75
C LEU A 64 -11.90 -2.23 15.01
N GLY A 65 -13.09 -1.98 14.47
CA GLY A 65 -14.25 -2.88 14.61
C GLY A 65 -14.04 -4.25 13.96
N GLU A 66 -14.86 -5.21 14.35
CA GLU A 66 -14.79 -6.61 13.88
C GLU A 66 -14.81 -6.75 12.36
N ASN A 67 -15.58 -5.92 11.66
CA ASN A 67 -15.80 -5.97 10.20
C ASN A 67 -15.18 -4.75 9.50
N ALA A 68 -14.00 -4.29 9.92
CA ALA A 68 -13.38 -3.11 9.37
C ALA A 68 -12.90 -3.31 7.92
N VAL A 69 -12.96 -2.23 7.14
CA VAL A 69 -12.37 -2.12 5.80
C VAL A 69 -11.04 -1.37 5.91
N LEU A 70 -9.94 -2.02 5.53
CA LEU A 70 -8.60 -1.45 5.53
C LEU A 70 -8.04 -1.33 4.12
N VAL A 71 -7.36 -0.22 3.86
CA VAL A 71 -6.67 0.01 2.59
C VAL A 71 -5.20 0.33 2.86
N ASP A 72 -4.31 -0.48 2.30
CA ASP A 72 -2.85 -0.27 2.30
C ASP A 72 -2.45 0.41 0.98
N ILE A 73 -2.07 1.69 1.04
CA ILE A 73 -1.67 2.47 -0.14
C ILE A 73 -0.16 2.39 -0.37
N GLY A 74 0.22 2.09 -1.62
CA GLY A 74 1.59 1.75 -2.01
C GLY A 74 2.01 0.40 -1.44
N THR A 75 1.12 -0.57 -1.56
CA THR A 75 1.24 -1.89 -0.92
C THR A 75 2.41 -2.73 -1.44
N GLY A 76 2.89 -2.47 -2.67
CA GLY A 76 3.92 -3.29 -3.32
C GLY A 76 3.53 -4.76 -3.38
N ASN A 77 4.41 -5.65 -2.93
CA ASN A 77 4.11 -7.08 -2.82
C ASN A 77 3.27 -7.45 -1.57
N GLY A 78 2.68 -6.45 -0.89
CA GLY A 78 1.64 -6.69 0.11
C GLY A 78 2.14 -6.95 1.53
N ALA A 79 3.35 -6.56 1.91
CA ALA A 79 3.89 -6.85 3.24
C ALA A 79 2.99 -6.34 4.38
N LEU A 80 2.51 -5.09 4.29
CA LEU A 80 1.64 -4.52 5.32
C LEU A 80 0.22 -5.10 5.23
N ALA A 81 -0.31 -5.29 4.04
CA ALA A 81 -1.61 -5.92 3.83
C ALA A 81 -1.65 -7.36 4.42
N VAL A 82 -0.57 -8.15 4.23
CA VAL A 82 -0.42 -9.48 4.84
C VAL A 82 -0.36 -9.39 6.35
N LEU A 83 0.40 -8.44 6.92
CA LEU A 83 0.46 -8.24 8.37
C LEU A 83 -0.93 -7.95 8.96
N MET A 84 -1.73 -7.07 8.30
CA MET A 84 -3.10 -6.75 8.73
C MET A 84 -4.02 -7.97 8.62
N ASN A 85 -3.87 -8.78 7.57
CA ASN A 85 -4.64 -10.00 7.37
C ASN A 85 -4.32 -11.07 8.42
N ASP A 86 -3.04 -11.26 8.72
CA ASP A 86 -2.58 -12.18 9.76
C ASP A 86 -3.10 -11.75 11.14
N TYR A 87 -3.06 -10.43 11.45
CA TYR A 87 -3.62 -9.87 12.67
C TYR A 87 -5.13 -10.10 12.76
N SER A 88 -5.88 -9.83 11.69
CA SER A 88 -7.32 -10.06 11.62
C SER A 88 -7.68 -11.53 11.90
N LYS A 89 -6.99 -12.46 11.23
CA LYS A 89 -7.19 -13.90 11.42
C LYS A 89 -6.86 -14.36 12.85
N ALA A 90 -5.74 -13.91 13.40
CA ALA A 90 -5.30 -14.25 14.75
C ALA A 90 -6.30 -13.79 15.83
N ASN A 91 -6.95 -12.64 15.61
CA ASN A 91 -7.94 -12.06 16.53
C ASN A 91 -9.38 -12.43 16.17
N LYS A 92 -9.60 -13.33 15.19
CA LYS A 92 -10.93 -13.78 14.72
C LYS A 92 -11.82 -12.63 14.25
N LEU A 93 -11.20 -11.64 13.60
CA LEU A 93 -11.89 -10.52 12.98
C LEU A 93 -12.24 -10.85 11.52
N SER A 94 -13.18 -10.11 10.95
CA SER A 94 -13.66 -10.29 9.56
C SER A 94 -13.31 -9.08 8.71
N TRP A 95 -12.05 -8.62 8.77
CA TRP A 95 -11.62 -7.44 8.04
C TRP A 95 -11.57 -7.69 6.53
N GLN A 96 -11.98 -6.67 5.78
CA GLN A 96 -11.77 -6.59 4.35
C GLN A 96 -10.49 -5.79 4.10
N ILE A 97 -9.48 -6.41 3.48
CA ILE A 97 -8.17 -5.83 3.32
C ILE A 97 -7.88 -5.65 1.84
N HIS A 98 -7.55 -4.42 1.47
CA HIS A 98 -7.22 -4.01 0.11
C HIS A 98 -5.81 -3.46 0.05
N GLY A 99 -5.02 -3.91 -0.93
CA GLY A 99 -3.72 -3.35 -1.24
C GLY A 99 -3.78 -2.58 -2.57
N VAL A 100 -3.45 -1.28 -2.54
CA VAL A 100 -3.45 -0.40 -3.72
C VAL A 100 -2.02 -0.05 -4.08
N ASP A 101 -1.64 -0.17 -5.35
CA ASP A 101 -0.34 0.30 -5.85
C ASP A 101 -0.44 0.83 -7.27
N ALA A 102 0.27 1.94 -7.55
CA ALA A 102 0.35 2.51 -8.90
C ALA A 102 1.26 1.70 -9.83
N ALA A 103 2.09 0.83 -9.29
CA ALA A 103 2.90 -0.12 -10.05
C ALA A 103 2.05 -1.32 -10.48
N GLU A 104 2.51 -2.01 -11.50
CA GLU A 104 2.00 -3.31 -11.90
C GLU A 104 2.56 -4.36 -10.93
N ILE A 105 1.74 -4.80 -9.99
CA ILE A 105 2.07 -5.76 -8.94
C ILE A 105 1.31 -7.07 -9.14
N GLU A 106 1.94 -8.19 -8.79
CA GLU A 106 1.36 -9.52 -8.80
C GLU A 106 1.74 -10.28 -7.50
N PRO A 107 1.30 -9.82 -6.31
CA PRO A 107 1.76 -10.41 -5.04
C PRO A 107 1.51 -11.91 -4.94
N LYS A 108 0.40 -12.41 -5.47
CA LYS A 108 0.05 -13.83 -5.45
C LYS A 108 1.04 -14.71 -6.23
N ALA A 109 1.78 -14.16 -7.20
CA ALA A 109 2.82 -14.91 -7.92
C ALA A 109 3.99 -15.33 -6.98
N LEU A 110 4.14 -14.69 -5.83
CA LEU A 110 5.13 -15.10 -4.82
C LEU A 110 4.81 -16.48 -4.22
N GLU A 111 3.54 -16.89 -4.18
CA GLU A 111 3.15 -18.22 -3.70
C GLU A 111 3.71 -19.34 -4.58
N GLU A 112 3.86 -19.07 -5.89
CA GLU A 112 4.43 -20.02 -6.84
C GLU A 112 5.95 -20.15 -6.68
N SER A 113 6.59 -19.08 -6.21
CA SER A 113 8.04 -19.00 -6.07
C SER A 113 8.57 -19.49 -4.72
N ASN A 114 7.73 -19.45 -3.66
CA ASN A 114 8.16 -19.81 -2.32
C ASN A 114 6.97 -20.23 -1.45
N ASP A 115 7.00 -21.47 -0.97
CA ASP A 115 5.97 -22.08 -0.12
C ASP A 115 5.67 -21.29 1.18
N ILE A 116 6.60 -20.45 1.65
CA ILE A 116 6.42 -19.61 2.84
C ILE A 116 5.28 -18.61 2.69
N PHE A 117 4.93 -18.25 1.44
CA PHE A 117 3.85 -17.31 1.15
C PHE A 117 2.50 -17.99 0.89
N LYS A 118 2.48 -19.32 0.83
CA LYS A 118 1.29 -20.07 0.45
C LYS A 118 0.11 -19.80 1.37
N GLY A 119 -1.00 -19.30 0.81
CA GLY A 119 -2.22 -18.93 1.51
C GLY A 119 -2.13 -17.63 2.32
N ARG A 120 -1.00 -16.92 2.33
CA ARG A 120 -0.88 -15.66 3.09
C ARG A 120 -1.67 -14.50 2.46
N PHE A 121 -1.89 -14.57 1.16
CA PHE A 121 -2.68 -13.56 0.44
C PHE A 121 -4.17 -13.85 0.40
N ASP A 122 -4.62 -14.97 0.98
CA ASP A 122 -6.04 -15.33 1.04
C ASP A 122 -6.82 -14.33 1.90
N GLY A 123 -7.83 -13.70 1.29
CA GLY A 123 -8.64 -12.66 1.94
C GLY A 123 -8.12 -11.24 1.70
N ILE A 124 -7.06 -11.06 0.90
CA ILE A 124 -6.58 -9.74 0.47
C ILE A 124 -6.95 -9.50 -0.99
N GLU A 125 -7.54 -8.33 -1.28
CA GLU A 125 -7.80 -7.86 -2.63
C GLU A 125 -6.74 -6.84 -3.05
N PHE A 126 -6.02 -7.12 -4.14
CA PHE A 126 -4.99 -6.22 -4.67
C PHE A 126 -5.54 -5.44 -5.88
N HIS A 127 -5.22 -4.14 -5.92
CA HIS A 127 -5.57 -3.20 -6.97
C HIS A 127 -4.28 -2.65 -7.60
N PRO A 128 -3.69 -3.39 -8.57
CA PRO A 128 -2.52 -2.91 -9.32
C PRO A 128 -2.88 -1.73 -10.21
N GLU A 129 -1.86 -0.98 -10.66
CA GLU A 129 -2.00 0.17 -11.56
C GLU A 129 -3.03 1.22 -11.08
N THR A 130 -3.22 1.31 -9.76
CA THR A 130 -4.18 2.19 -9.12
C THR A 130 -3.49 3.34 -8.40
N ASP A 131 -3.77 4.57 -8.83
CA ASP A 131 -3.23 5.78 -8.22
C ASP A 131 -3.89 6.04 -6.86
N MET A 132 -3.08 6.26 -5.82
CA MET A 132 -3.56 6.58 -4.47
C MET A 132 -4.30 7.93 -4.38
N THR A 133 -4.31 8.72 -5.45
CA THR A 133 -5.11 9.95 -5.57
C THR A 133 -6.48 9.73 -6.17
N ASN A 134 -6.78 8.49 -6.62
CA ASN A 134 -8.07 8.12 -7.21
C ASN A 134 -8.32 6.63 -7.01
N MET A 135 -8.70 6.25 -5.81
CA MET A 135 -8.90 4.86 -5.41
C MET A 135 -10.32 4.37 -5.73
N PRO A 136 -10.51 3.07 -6.05
CA PRO A 136 -11.81 2.51 -6.46
C PRO A 136 -12.72 2.20 -5.25
N PHE A 137 -12.81 3.12 -4.29
CA PHE A 137 -13.64 2.99 -3.11
C PHE A 137 -14.69 4.10 -3.07
N GLU A 138 -15.87 3.79 -2.52
CA GLU A 138 -16.93 4.75 -2.31
C GLU A 138 -16.55 5.77 -1.23
N ASP A 139 -17.20 6.93 -1.23
CA ASP A 139 -17.05 7.94 -0.20
C ASP A 139 -17.41 7.36 1.18
N ALA A 140 -16.60 7.66 2.19
CA ALA A 140 -16.84 7.24 3.56
C ALA A 140 -17.09 5.72 3.73
N SER A 141 -16.34 4.88 2.99
CA SER A 141 -16.47 3.41 3.01
C SER A 141 -15.36 2.71 3.77
N VAL A 142 -14.21 3.36 4.00
CA VAL A 142 -12.99 2.78 4.57
C VAL A 142 -12.84 3.15 6.05
N ASP A 143 -12.58 2.17 6.91
CA ASP A 143 -12.37 2.38 8.35
C ASP A 143 -10.95 2.83 8.66
N CYS A 144 -9.96 2.30 7.93
CA CYS A 144 -8.57 2.65 8.13
C CYS A 144 -7.78 2.64 6.82
N VAL A 145 -7.05 3.72 6.56
CA VAL A 145 -6.04 3.76 5.50
C VAL A 145 -4.67 3.66 6.15
N VAL A 146 -3.81 2.78 5.66
CA VAL A 146 -2.43 2.62 6.13
C VAL A 146 -1.45 2.87 4.99
N SER A 147 -0.23 3.32 5.31
CA SER A 147 0.84 3.51 4.33
C SER A 147 2.19 3.33 4.98
N GLN A 148 3.07 2.53 4.37
CA GLN A 148 4.45 2.39 4.83
C GLN A 148 5.42 2.71 3.70
N PHE A 149 6.14 3.84 3.84
CA PHE A 149 7.16 4.32 2.88
C PHE A 149 6.64 4.49 1.44
N ALA A 150 5.38 4.93 1.31
CA ALA A 150 4.74 5.12 0.01
C ALA A 150 4.05 6.47 -0.15
N PHE A 151 3.39 6.98 0.88
CA PHE A 151 2.65 8.25 0.85
C PHE A 151 3.48 9.42 0.30
N GLU A 152 4.76 9.50 0.66
CA GLU A 152 5.69 10.54 0.26
C GLU A 152 6.07 10.54 -1.23
N TYR A 153 5.72 9.51 -1.97
CA TYR A 153 5.94 9.44 -3.42
C TYR A 153 4.81 10.09 -4.22
N GLY A 154 3.64 10.34 -3.60
CA GLY A 154 2.50 11.01 -4.22
C GLY A 154 2.51 12.53 -4.10
N ASP A 155 1.52 13.19 -4.68
CA ASP A 155 1.14 14.56 -4.31
C ASP A 155 0.42 14.49 -2.97
N GLU A 156 1.12 14.86 -1.89
CA GLU A 156 0.60 14.73 -0.51
C GLU A 156 -0.78 15.35 -0.34
N SER A 157 -1.05 16.48 -0.98
CA SER A 157 -2.34 17.19 -0.89
C SER A 157 -3.45 16.42 -1.59
N ALA A 158 -3.16 15.87 -2.79
CA ALA A 158 -4.14 15.09 -3.54
C ALA A 158 -4.40 13.73 -2.88
N VAL A 159 -3.35 13.08 -2.37
CA VAL A 159 -3.48 11.81 -1.64
C VAL A 159 -4.30 12.01 -0.36
N LEU A 160 -4.02 13.07 0.43
CA LEU A 160 -4.81 13.37 1.63
C LEU A 160 -6.28 13.67 1.29
N ALA A 161 -6.56 14.40 0.21
CA ALA A 161 -7.92 14.66 -0.22
C ALA A 161 -8.67 13.36 -0.55
N GLU A 162 -8.00 12.43 -1.23
CA GLU A 162 -8.59 11.13 -1.57
C GLU A 162 -8.76 10.24 -0.33
N ILE A 163 -7.78 10.19 0.58
CA ILE A 163 -7.91 9.50 1.86
C ILE A 163 -9.11 10.06 2.65
N MET A 164 -9.27 11.38 2.69
CA MET A 164 -10.40 12.01 3.38
C MET A 164 -11.74 11.71 2.72
N ARG A 165 -11.79 11.50 1.40
CA ARG A 165 -13.00 11.10 0.67
C ARG A 165 -13.43 9.69 1.03
N VAL A 166 -12.50 8.72 0.94
CA VAL A 166 -12.83 7.30 1.13
C VAL A 166 -13.02 6.93 2.60
N ARG A 167 -12.37 7.65 3.52
CA ARG A 167 -12.37 7.32 4.94
C ARG A 167 -13.71 7.68 5.61
N LYS A 168 -14.26 6.76 6.38
CA LYS A 168 -15.46 7.00 7.21
C LYS A 168 -15.22 8.14 8.20
N PRO A 169 -16.28 8.87 8.61
CA PRO A 169 -16.19 9.76 9.77
C PRO A 169 -15.70 8.97 11.00
N GLY A 170 -14.65 9.47 11.66
CA GLY A 170 -14.01 8.76 12.78
C GLY A 170 -13.03 7.66 12.38
N GLY A 171 -12.93 7.30 11.10
CA GLY A 171 -11.92 6.36 10.61
C GLY A 171 -10.48 6.88 10.78
N ARG A 172 -9.49 6.05 10.53
CA ARG A 172 -8.07 6.35 10.78
C ARG A 172 -7.26 6.49 9.50
N PHE A 173 -6.22 7.30 9.55
CA PHE A 173 -5.09 7.25 8.63
C PHE A 173 -3.82 7.11 9.45
N VAL A 174 -3.05 6.07 9.20
CA VAL A 174 -1.78 5.79 9.88
C VAL A 174 -0.68 5.61 8.84
N MET A 175 0.42 6.31 9.01
CA MET A 175 1.54 6.18 8.09
C MET A 175 2.89 6.06 8.80
N MET A 176 3.80 5.32 8.17
CA MET A 176 5.22 5.31 8.49
C MET A 176 5.98 5.80 7.25
N GLY A 177 6.64 6.92 7.34
CA GLY A 177 7.37 7.55 6.23
C GLY A 177 8.86 7.70 6.49
N HIS A 178 9.64 7.98 5.44
CA HIS A 178 11.05 8.22 5.56
C HIS A 178 11.34 9.58 6.21
N HIS A 179 12.24 9.59 7.18
CA HIS A 179 12.71 10.84 7.76
C HIS A 179 13.64 11.57 6.78
N LYS A 180 13.61 12.92 6.73
CA LYS A 180 14.43 13.77 5.84
C LYS A 180 15.95 13.49 5.88
N LYS A 181 16.45 12.88 6.96
CA LYS A 181 17.85 12.47 7.12
C LYS A 181 18.11 11.01 6.79
N SER A 182 17.12 10.28 6.28
CA SER A 182 17.31 8.88 5.88
C SER A 182 18.22 8.78 4.65
N ALA A 183 18.83 7.62 4.44
CA ALA A 183 19.71 7.36 3.30
C ALA A 183 18.99 7.47 1.96
N VAL A 184 17.67 7.31 1.93
CA VAL A 184 16.83 7.39 0.73
C VAL A 184 16.71 8.82 0.17
N HIS A 185 16.93 9.84 1.01
CA HIS A 185 16.90 11.26 0.61
C HIS A 185 18.29 11.86 0.32
N LYS A 186 19.34 11.05 0.25
CA LYS A 186 20.68 11.45 -0.18
C LYS A 186 20.94 10.99 -1.60
#